data_8a6711bcf2e01a0145c28d846bd78069
#
_entry.id   8a6711bcf2e01a0145c28d846bd78069
#
_cell.length_a   1.000
_cell.length_b   1.000
_cell.length_c   1.000
_cell.angle_alpha   90.00
_cell.angle_beta   90.00
_cell.angle_gamma   90.00
#
_symmetry.space_group_name_H-M   'P 1'
#
loop_
_entity.id
_entity.type
_entity.pdbx_description
1 polymer ?
#
loop_
_entity_poly.entity_id
_entity_poly.type
_entity_poly.pdbx_seq_one_letter_code
_entity_poly.pdbx_strand_id
1 'polypeptide(L)'
;AHKADSIAGTTRSAEKAEALARMGIKPLIYAEGGFTPELTGTLREATHLILSIAPGENGDAVLAELSRHGRNAVPNLQWICYLSTVGVYGDHDCAEVTEESECRPISARSHRRLETEKAWSRFGSEIAVPVAILRLSGIYGPGRNAIVNLAEGAARRIVKPGQVFNRIHVDDIAGAARHLLDAKAHGTFNVSDDEPSPPQDVVALAAHLTGVEPPPEIPFEEAKLSPMARSFYSECKRVSNAKLKGLGYSLRYPNYREGLSALWKTGLWRG
;
A
#
# COMPACT_ATOMS: atom_id res chain seq x y z
N ALA A 1 -8.53 -4.00 -22.39
CA ALA A 1 -8.53 -4.13 -20.93
C ALA A 1 -9.81 -4.86 -20.53
N HIS A 2 -9.69 -6.02 -19.88
CA HIS A 2 -10.86 -6.73 -19.38
C HIS A 2 -11.50 -5.88 -18.27
N LYS A 3 -12.79 -5.55 -18.42
CA LYS A 3 -13.60 -5.01 -17.35
C LYS A 3 -14.02 -6.16 -16.43
N ALA A 4 -13.98 -5.95 -15.11
CA ALA A 4 -14.61 -6.90 -14.20
C ALA A 4 -16.14 -6.85 -14.43
N ASP A 5 -16.79 -8.01 -14.47
CA ASP A 5 -18.25 -8.12 -14.62
C ASP A 5 -18.96 -7.58 -13.36
N SER A 6 -18.35 -7.79 -12.19
CA SER A 6 -18.82 -7.26 -10.91
C SER A 6 -17.63 -6.98 -9.97
N ILE A 7 -17.80 -6.02 -9.07
CA ILE A 7 -16.85 -5.69 -8.01
C ILE A 7 -17.60 -5.64 -6.69
N ALA A 8 -17.11 -6.36 -5.69
CA ALA A 8 -17.58 -6.25 -4.32
C ALA A 8 -16.45 -5.73 -3.42
N GLY A 9 -16.81 -4.91 -2.44
CA GLY A 9 -15.84 -4.33 -1.51
C GLY A 9 -16.32 -4.44 -0.07
N THR A 10 -15.42 -4.83 0.83
CA THR A 10 -15.73 -4.92 2.26
C THR A 10 -15.46 -3.61 2.99
N THR A 11 -16.32 -3.27 3.95
CA THR A 11 -16.14 -2.14 4.86
C THR A 11 -16.70 -2.45 6.23
N ARG A 12 -16.28 -1.68 7.25
CA ARG A 12 -16.80 -1.78 8.63
C ARG A 12 -17.92 -0.80 8.93
N SER A 13 -18.17 0.20 8.08
CA SER A 13 -19.15 1.25 8.36
C SER A 13 -20.20 1.37 7.26
N ALA A 14 -21.44 1.67 7.66
CA ALA A 14 -22.56 1.92 6.74
C ALA A 14 -22.29 3.11 5.80
N GLU A 15 -21.71 4.19 6.32
CA GLU A 15 -21.35 5.37 5.53
C GLU A 15 -20.40 5.02 4.35
N LYS A 16 -19.36 4.22 4.62
CA LYS A 16 -18.44 3.75 3.57
C LYS A 16 -19.11 2.76 2.63
N ALA A 17 -20.08 1.97 3.10
CA ALA A 17 -20.87 1.10 2.25
C ALA A 17 -21.66 1.90 1.20
N GLU A 18 -22.30 3.01 1.60
CA GLU A 18 -22.98 3.91 0.68
C GLU A 18 -22.01 4.53 -0.35
N ALA A 19 -20.81 4.91 0.10
CA ALA A 19 -19.78 5.44 -0.81
C ALA A 19 -19.36 4.39 -1.86
N LEU A 20 -19.16 3.14 -1.46
CA LEU A 20 -18.86 2.03 -2.38
C LEU A 20 -20.02 1.81 -3.38
N ALA A 21 -21.25 1.81 -2.89
CA ALA A 21 -22.43 1.63 -3.75
C ALA A 21 -22.53 2.72 -4.82
N ARG A 22 -22.27 3.99 -4.46
CA ARG A 22 -22.24 5.12 -5.43
C ARG A 22 -21.17 4.95 -6.52
N MET A 23 -20.10 4.21 -6.22
CA MET A 23 -19.06 3.87 -7.18
C MET A 23 -19.38 2.63 -8.03
N GLY A 24 -20.57 2.02 -7.86
CA GLY A 24 -20.96 0.78 -8.54
C GLY A 24 -20.29 -0.47 -7.96
N ILE A 25 -19.75 -0.39 -6.74
CA ILE A 25 -19.14 -1.51 -6.03
C ILE A 25 -20.17 -2.08 -5.06
N LYS A 26 -20.44 -3.39 -5.11
CA LYS A 26 -21.32 -4.07 -4.15
C LYS A 26 -20.70 -3.98 -2.76
N PRO A 27 -21.30 -3.24 -1.81
CA PRO A 27 -20.75 -3.12 -0.47
C PRO A 27 -21.08 -4.36 0.36
N LEU A 28 -20.12 -4.81 1.14
CA LEU A 28 -20.28 -5.91 2.10
C LEU A 28 -19.78 -5.46 3.46
N ILE A 29 -20.60 -5.60 4.48
CA ILE A 29 -20.15 -5.30 5.85
C ILE A 29 -19.33 -6.47 6.37
N TYR A 30 -18.09 -6.17 6.74
CA TYR A 30 -17.18 -7.12 7.37
C TYR A 30 -16.64 -6.50 8.66
N ALA A 31 -17.11 -6.99 9.78
CA ALA A 31 -16.71 -6.60 11.12
C ALA A 31 -16.21 -7.84 11.90
N GLU A 32 -15.82 -7.65 13.15
CA GLU A 32 -15.47 -8.76 14.04
C GLU A 32 -16.64 -9.74 14.14
N GLY A 33 -16.35 -11.05 14.04
CA GLY A 33 -17.36 -12.12 14.18
C GLY A 33 -17.44 -13.08 12.98
N GLY A 34 -16.57 -12.91 11.98
CA GLY A 34 -16.47 -13.83 10.85
C GLY A 34 -17.25 -13.40 9.60
N PHE A 35 -17.37 -14.31 8.65
CA PHE A 35 -18.04 -14.03 7.37
C PHE A 35 -19.55 -14.16 7.52
N THR A 36 -20.26 -13.13 7.04
CA THR A 36 -21.71 -13.20 6.88
C THR A 36 -22.08 -14.17 5.75
N PRO A 37 -23.31 -14.72 5.72
CA PRO A 37 -23.78 -15.55 4.61
C PRO A 37 -23.65 -14.86 3.25
N GLU A 38 -23.87 -13.54 3.18
CA GLU A 38 -23.73 -12.74 1.96
C GLU A 38 -22.26 -12.66 1.51
N LEU A 39 -21.33 -12.38 2.43
CA LEU A 39 -19.89 -12.37 2.14
C LEU A 39 -19.41 -13.75 1.69
N THR A 40 -19.85 -14.80 2.37
CA THR A 40 -19.56 -16.20 2.00
C THR A 40 -20.04 -16.51 0.58
N GLY A 41 -21.27 -16.14 0.24
CA GLY A 41 -21.82 -16.31 -1.10
C GLY A 41 -21.01 -15.55 -2.16
N THR A 42 -20.65 -14.30 -1.87
CA THR A 42 -19.82 -13.48 -2.77
C THR A 42 -18.41 -14.05 -2.95
N LEU A 43 -17.78 -14.56 -1.90
CA LEU A 43 -16.46 -15.20 -1.99
C LEU A 43 -16.48 -16.48 -2.83
N ARG A 44 -17.57 -17.24 -2.78
CA ARG A 44 -17.73 -18.45 -3.62
C ARG A 44 -17.81 -18.11 -5.13
N GLU A 45 -18.31 -16.95 -5.48
CA GLU A 45 -18.42 -16.46 -6.86
C GLU A 45 -17.15 -15.73 -7.32
N ALA A 46 -16.34 -15.23 -6.37
CA ALA A 46 -15.17 -14.42 -6.67
C ALA A 46 -14.11 -15.20 -7.47
N THR A 47 -13.64 -14.59 -8.54
CA THR A 47 -12.52 -15.08 -9.35
C THR A 47 -11.18 -14.44 -8.95
N HIS A 48 -11.21 -13.25 -8.38
CA HIS A 48 -10.03 -12.50 -7.97
C HIS A 48 -10.25 -11.89 -6.60
N LEU A 49 -9.23 -11.92 -5.75
CA LEU A 49 -9.28 -11.40 -4.39
C LEU A 49 -8.13 -10.41 -4.16
N ILE A 50 -8.46 -9.17 -3.79
CA ILE A 50 -7.49 -8.15 -3.41
C ILE A 50 -7.66 -7.85 -1.93
N LEU A 51 -6.58 -8.02 -1.17
CA LEU A 51 -6.56 -7.93 0.28
C LEU A 51 -5.79 -6.68 0.73
N SER A 52 -6.53 -5.73 1.29
CA SER A 52 -5.98 -4.48 1.83
C SER A 52 -6.09 -4.38 3.35
N ILE A 53 -6.72 -5.35 4.00
CA ILE A 53 -6.90 -5.38 5.45
C ILE A 53 -5.55 -5.65 6.11
N ALA A 54 -5.19 -4.81 7.08
CA ALA A 54 -3.98 -5.02 7.86
C ALA A 54 -4.19 -6.16 8.86
N PRO A 55 -3.18 -7.06 9.05
CA PRO A 55 -3.28 -8.09 10.05
C PRO A 55 -3.35 -7.51 11.46
N GLY A 56 -4.22 -8.05 12.28
CA GLY A 56 -4.34 -7.75 13.70
C GLY A 56 -3.28 -8.44 14.55
N GLU A 57 -3.45 -8.40 15.88
CA GLU A 57 -2.54 -9.09 16.80
C GLU A 57 -2.60 -10.62 16.64
N ASN A 58 -3.77 -11.12 16.28
CA ASN A 58 -4.02 -12.55 16.05
C ASN A 58 -3.81 -12.98 14.57
N GLY A 59 -3.12 -12.16 13.77
CA GLY A 59 -2.88 -12.42 12.35
C GLY A 59 -3.96 -11.86 11.42
N ASP A 60 -4.07 -12.45 10.24
CA ASP A 60 -5.03 -12.04 9.20
C ASP A 60 -6.36 -12.79 9.39
N ALA A 61 -7.40 -12.06 9.80
CA ALA A 61 -8.72 -12.65 10.08
C ALA A 61 -9.39 -13.23 8.83
N VAL A 62 -9.16 -12.63 7.64
CA VAL A 62 -9.70 -13.16 6.39
C VAL A 62 -9.05 -14.50 6.05
N LEU A 63 -7.73 -14.55 6.14
CA LEU A 63 -6.97 -15.78 5.90
C LEU A 63 -7.36 -16.89 6.88
N ALA A 64 -7.49 -16.57 8.18
CA ALA A 64 -7.89 -17.52 9.20
C ALA A 64 -9.25 -18.15 8.89
N GLU A 65 -10.20 -17.35 8.38
CA GLU A 65 -11.52 -17.85 8.02
C GLU A 65 -11.49 -18.70 6.73
N LEU A 66 -10.77 -18.24 5.71
CA LEU A 66 -10.63 -19.01 4.46
C LEU A 66 -9.90 -20.33 4.67
N SER A 67 -8.88 -20.38 5.53
CA SER A 67 -8.09 -21.59 5.80
C SER A 67 -8.90 -22.71 6.44
N ARG A 68 -10.00 -22.39 7.14
CA ARG A 68 -10.89 -23.43 7.73
C ARG A 68 -11.59 -24.27 6.66
N HIS A 69 -11.83 -23.71 5.49
CA HIS A 69 -12.60 -24.33 4.42
C HIS A 69 -11.78 -24.58 3.15
N GLY A 70 -10.56 -24.03 3.08
CA GLY A 70 -9.66 -24.16 1.94
C GLY A 70 -10.31 -23.76 0.61
N ARG A 71 -10.08 -24.54 -0.43
CA ARG A 71 -10.64 -24.32 -1.77
C ARG A 71 -12.18 -24.22 -1.79
N ASN A 72 -12.87 -24.89 -0.86
CA ASN A 72 -14.35 -24.89 -0.83
C ASN A 72 -14.93 -23.51 -0.47
N ALA A 73 -14.18 -22.65 0.23
CA ALA A 73 -14.61 -21.28 0.51
C ALA A 73 -14.58 -20.40 -0.73
N VAL A 74 -13.66 -20.67 -1.66
CA VAL A 74 -13.37 -19.86 -2.86
C VAL A 74 -13.21 -20.72 -4.13
N PRO A 75 -14.22 -21.53 -4.51
CA PRO A 75 -14.07 -22.54 -5.56
C PRO A 75 -13.70 -21.98 -6.93
N ASN A 76 -14.07 -20.74 -7.22
CA ASN A 76 -13.83 -20.08 -8.50
C ASN A 76 -12.60 -19.18 -8.52
N LEU A 77 -11.86 -19.07 -7.40
CA LEU A 77 -10.74 -18.17 -7.27
C LEU A 77 -9.58 -18.54 -8.22
N GLN A 78 -9.08 -17.56 -8.95
CA GLN A 78 -8.03 -17.71 -9.96
C GLN A 78 -6.76 -16.93 -9.63
N TRP A 79 -6.86 -15.89 -8.77
CA TRP A 79 -5.73 -15.04 -8.42
C TRP A 79 -5.98 -14.31 -7.10
N ILE A 80 -4.90 -14.12 -6.33
CA ILE A 80 -4.90 -13.40 -5.07
C ILE A 80 -3.86 -12.29 -5.12
N CYS A 81 -4.22 -11.09 -4.62
CA CYS A 81 -3.32 -9.98 -4.41
C CYS A 81 -3.32 -9.56 -2.94
N TYR A 82 -2.17 -9.63 -2.28
CA TYR A 82 -2.01 -9.15 -0.91
C TYR A 82 -1.22 -7.84 -0.90
N LEU A 83 -1.85 -6.75 -0.41
CA LEU A 83 -1.22 -5.45 -0.27
C LEU A 83 -0.39 -5.41 1.03
N SER A 84 0.91 -5.59 0.89
CA SER A 84 1.89 -5.56 1.97
C SER A 84 2.60 -4.21 2.07
N THR A 85 3.79 -4.14 2.65
CA THR A 85 4.56 -2.92 2.86
C THR A 85 6.06 -3.16 2.71
N VAL A 86 6.80 -2.19 2.20
CA VAL A 86 8.27 -2.19 2.21
C VAL A 86 8.86 -2.11 3.63
N GLY A 87 8.03 -1.84 4.64
CA GLY A 87 8.45 -1.90 6.05
C GLY A 87 8.93 -3.28 6.52
N VAL A 88 8.65 -4.36 5.77
CA VAL A 88 9.15 -5.70 6.07
C VAL A 88 10.66 -5.82 5.89
N TYR A 89 11.28 -4.97 5.06
CA TYR A 89 12.73 -4.96 4.88
C TYR A 89 13.48 -4.46 6.12
N GLY A 90 12.88 -3.57 6.93
CA GLY A 90 13.58 -2.92 8.03
C GLY A 90 14.66 -1.95 7.55
N ASP A 91 15.76 -1.85 8.30
CA ASP A 91 16.88 -0.99 7.98
C ASP A 91 17.92 -1.71 7.10
N HIS A 92 18.40 -1.03 6.08
CA HIS A 92 19.45 -1.47 5.17
C HIS A 92 20.50 -0.37 4.96
N ASP A 93 20.71 0.52 5.94
CA ASP A 93 21.73 1.58 5.88
C ASP A 93 21.66 2.41 4.59
N CYS A 94 20.44 2.71 4.13
CA CYS A 94 20.14 3.41 2.88
C CYS A 94 20.62 2.68 1.59
N ALA A 95 21.01 1.43 1.67
CA ALA A 95 21.33 0.61 0.50
C ALA A 95 20.06 0.30 -0.32
N GLU A 96 20.27 -0.10 -1.57
CA GLU A 96 19.18 -0.60 -2.42
C GLU A 96 18.72 -1.98 -1.93
N VAL A 97 17.38 -2.17 -1.94
CA VAL A 97 16.74 -3.44 -1.64
C VAL A 97 15.84 -3.86 -2.81
N THR A 98 15.90 -5.14 -3.14
CA THR A 98 15.05 -5.82 -4.11
C THR A 98 14.12 -6.79 -3.41
N GLU A 99 13.28 -7.49 -4.15
CA GLU A 99 12.41 -8.54 -3.62
C GLU A 99 13.16 -9.72 -3.03
N GLU A 100 14.43 -9.92 -3.45
CA GLU A 100 15.32 -10.97 -2.96
C GLU A 100 16.11 -10.56 -1.70
N SER A 101 16.05 -9.27 -1.33
CA SER A 101 16.74 -8.78 -0.13
C SER A 101 16.13 -9.36 1.13
N GLU A 102 16.99 -9.60 2.13
CA GLU A 102 16.55 -10.11 3.43
C GLU A 102 15.53 -9.16 4.07
N CYS A 103 14.47 -9.74 4.59
CA CYS A 103 13.49 -9.00 5.40
C CYS A 103 13.96 -8.94 6.86
N ARG A 104 14.15 -7.72 7.40
CA ARG A 104 14.62 -7.44 8.77
C ARG A 104 13.62 -6.54 9.50
N PRO A 105 12.33 -6.97 9.65
CA PRO A 105 11.31 -6.10 10.23
C PRO A 105 11.68 -5.69 11.65
N ILE A 106 11.55 -4.40 11.98
CA ILE A 106 11.88 -3.87 13.30
C ILE A 106 10.62 -3.75 14.18
N SER A 107 9.49 -3.33 13.58
CA SER A 107 8.25 -3.13 14.33
C SER A 107 7.40 -4.39 14.40
N ALA A 108 6.65 -4.57 15.49
CA ALA A 108 5.68 -5.67 15.62
C ALA A 108 4.68 -5.71 14.44
N ARG A 109 4.30 -4.53 13.91
CA ARG A 109 3.44 -4.43 12.73
C ARG A 109 4.11 -4.98 11.48
N SER A 110 5.39 -4.69 11.27
CA SER A 110 6.14 -5.19 10.10
C SER A 110 6.40 -6.69 10.21
N HIS A 111 6.66 -7.21 11.41
CA HIS A 111 6.75 -8.65 11.66
C HIS A 111 5.45 -9.36 11.30
N ARG A 112 4.30 -8.89 11.82
CA ARG A 112 3.00 -9.48 11.48
C ARG A 112 2.71 -9.44 9.98
N ARG A 113 3.11 -8.36 9.31
CA ARG A 113 2.93 -8.23 7.86
C ARG A 113 3.75 -9.27 7.10
N LEU A 114 5.01 -9.50 7.48
CA LEU A 114 5.87 -10.50 6.86
C LEU A 114 5.34 -11.93 7.08
N GLU A 115 4.89 -12.26 8.28
CA GLU A 115 4.26 -13.57 8.55
C GLU A 115 2.98 -13.76 7.74
N THR A 116 2.21 -12.69 7.53
CA THR A 116 1.00 -12.74 6.71
C THR A 116 1.33 -12.92 5.22
N GLU A 117 2.41 -12.33 4.70
CA GLU A 117 2.90 -12.60 3.34
C GLU A 117 3.16 -14.10 3.13
N LYS A 118 3.91 -14.71 4.08
CA LYS A 118 4.22 -16.15 4.05
C LYS A 118 2.96 -17.01 4.14
N ALA A 119 2.02 -16.63 5.00
CA ALA A 119 0.78 -17.36 5.20
C ALA A 119 -0.13 -17.30 3.95
N TRP A 120 -0.27 -16.14 3.30
CA TRP A 120 -1.00 -16.04 2.02
C TRP A 120 -0.34 -16.84 0.90
N SER A 121 0.99 -16.81 0.79
CA SER A 121 1.73 -17.62 -0.18
C SER A 121 1.49 -19.11 0.02
N ARG A 122 1.50 -19.58 1.29
CA ARG A 122 1.21 -20.97 1.63
C ARG A 122 -0.23 -21.33 1.27
N PHE A 123 -1.20 -20.53 1.69
CA PHE A 123 -2.60 -20.75 1.36
C PHE A 123 -2.84 -20.85 -0.14
N GLY A 124 -2.25 -19.92 -0.94
CA GLY A 124 -2.34 -19.98 -2.39
C GLY A 124 -1.79 -21.29 -2.97
N SER A 125 -0.67 -21.77 -2.44
CA SER A 125 -0.08 -23.06 -2.83
C SER A 125 -1.00 -24.24 -2.49
N GLU A 126 -1.59 -24.23 -1.30
CA GLU A 126 -2.52 -25.29 -0.84
C GLU A 126 -3.79 -25.40 -1.71
N ILE A 127 -4.31 -24.27 -2.18
CA ILE A 127 -5.51 -24.23 -3.02
C ILE A 127 -5.21 -24.13 -4.53
N ALA A 128 -3.93 -24.21 -4.93
CA ALA A 128 -3.44 -24.08 -6.31
C ALA A 128 -3.89 -22.77 -6.99
N VAL A 129 -3.76 -21.63 -6.29
CA VAL A 129 -4.07 -20.29 -6.79
C VAL A 129 -2.84 -19.39 -6.68
N PRO A 130 -2.42 -18.70 -7.77
CA PRO A 130 -1.28 -17.79 -7.72
C PRO A 130 -1.54 -16.60 -6.80
N VAL A 131 -0.53 -16.22 -6.02
CA VAL A 131 -0.55 -15.10 -5.08
C VAL A 131 0.50 -14.07 -5.48
N ALA A 132 0.08 -12.83 -5.70
CA ALA A 132 0.95 -11.68 -5.84
C ALA A 132 0.98 -10.88 -4.53
N ILE A 133 2.17 -10.66 -3.99
CA ILE A 133 2.40 -9.84 -2.80
C ILE A 133 2.99 -8.52 -3.24
N LEU A 134 2.27 -7.43 -3.00
CA LEU A 134 2.69 -6.08 -3.34
C LEU A 134 3.25 -5.38 -2.09
N ARG A 135 4.56 -5.22 -2.02
CA ARG A 135 5.23 -4.42 -0.97
C ARG A 135 5.16 -2.95 -1.33
N LEU A 136 4.19 -2.26 -0.76
CA LEU A 136 3.90 -0.86 -1.04
C LEU A 136 4.83 0.07 -0.27
N SER A 137 5.39 1.05 -0.96
CA SER A 137 6.09 2.19 -0.38
C SER A 137 5.13 3.19 0.27
N GLY A 138 5.63 4.32 0.78
CA GLY A 138 4.81 5.35 1.41
C GLY A 138 3.74 5.89 0.47
N ILE A 139 2.49 5.58 0.73
CA ILE A 139 1.36 5.91 -0.15
C ILE A 139 1.02 7.40 -0.07
N TYR A 140 0.90 8.05 -1.22
CA TYR A 140 0.36 9.39 -1.34
C TYR A 140 -0.65 9.48 -2.50
N GLY A 141 -1.47 10.54 -2.49
CA GLY A 141 -2.49 10.78 -3.49
C GLY A 141 -3.52 11.82 -3.03
N PRO A 142 -4.71 11.87 -3.63
CA PRO A 142 -5.80 12.76 -3.19
C PRO A 142 -6.09 12.60 -1.70
N GLY A 143 -6.23 13.71 -0.96
CA GLY A 143 -6.51 13.73 0.48
C GLY A 143 -5.34 13.31 1.39
N ARG A 144 -4.27 12.72 0.86
CA ARG A 144 -3.12 12.26 1.64
C ARG A 144 -1.81 12.59 0.94
N ASN A 145 -1.32 13.80 1.11
CA ASN A 145 -0.10 14.29 0.46
C ASN A 145 0.49 15.48 1.21
N ALA A 146 1.67 15.94 0.78
CA ALA A 146 2.38 17.04 1.43
C ALA A 146 1.66 18.39 1.29
N ILE A 147 0.85 18.59 0.25
CA ILE A 147 0.08 19.83 0.04
C ILE A 147 -1.04 19.92 1.10
N VAL A 148 -1.73 18.81 1.38
CA VAL A 148 -2.73 18.73 2.47
C VAL A 148 -2.07 19.06 3.82
N ASN A 149 -0.97 18.37 4.14
CA ASN A 149 -0.26 18.60 5.39
C ASN A 149 0.19 20.06 5.55
N LEU A 150 0.60 20.69 4.46
CA LEU A 150 1.00 22.09 4.47
C LEU A 150 -0.20 23.02 4.71
N ALA A 151 -1.31 22.78 4.02
CA ALA A 151 -2.54 23.56 4.18
C ALA A 151 -3.16 23.44 5.59
N GLU A 152 -2.96 22.28 6.24
CA GLU A 152 -3.42 22.02 7.61
C GLU A 152 -2.42 22.48 8.71
N GLY A 153 -1.27 23.04 8.31
CA GLY A 153 -0.22 23.43 9.26
C GLY A 153 0.47 22.25 9.95
N ALA A 154 0.27 21.04 9.44
CA ALA A 154 0.85 19.81 9.96
C ALA A 154 2.23 19.46 9.34
N ALA A 155 2.58 20.11 8.23
CA ALA A 155 3.85 19.86 7.55
C ALA A 155 5.05 20.22 8.45
N ARG A 156 6.08 19.38 8.40
CA ARG A 156 7.36 19.60 9.13
C ARG A 156 8.51 19.25 8.19
N ARG A 157 9.53 20.09 8.12
CA ARG A 157 10.76 19.84 7.38
C ARG A 157 11.82 19.28 8.31
N ILE A 158 11.72 17.97 8.59
CA ILE A 158 12.67 17.30 9.49
C ILE A 158 13.87 16.82 8.65
N VAL A 159 15.05 17.25 9.02
CA VAL A 159 16.31 16.95 8.33
C VAL A 159 17.10 15.93 9.14
N LYS A 160 17.30 14.75 8.56
CA LYS A 160 18.23 13.72 9.02
C LYS A 160 19.19 13.40 7.87
N PRO A 161 20.50 13.69 8.00
CA PRO A 161 21.45 13.47 6.91
C PRO A 161 21.39 12.04 6.35
N GLY A 162 21.35 11.91 5.02
CA GLY A 162 21.30 10.62 4.34
C GLY A 162 19.94 9.92 4.32
N GLN A 163 18.97 10.35 5.12
CA GLN A 163 17.65 9.73 5.20
C GLN A 163 16.86 9.94 3.91
N VAL A 164 16.31 8.83 3.38
CA VAL A 164 15.33 8.86 2.29
C VAL A 164 14.10 8.06 2.66
N PHE A 165 12.97 8.44 2.06
CA PHE A 165 11.72 7.66 2.09
C PHE A 165 11.31 7.30 0.66
N ASN A 166 10.87 6.07 0.51
CA ASN A 166 10.29 5.57 -0.73
C ASN A 166 8.79 5.88 -0.77
N ARG A 167 8.26 6.21 -1.94
CA ARG A 167 6.86 6.62 -2.13
C ARG A 167 6.22 5.89 -3.29
N ILE A 168 4.90 5.96 -3.33
CA ILE A 168 4.11 5.49 -4.46
C ILE A 168 2.78 6.24 -4.51
N HIS A 169 2.38 6.66 -5.69
CA HIS A 169 1.05 7.26 -5.89
C HIS A 169 -0.03 6.18 -5.86
N VAL A 170 -1.19 6.49 -5.29
CA VAL A 170 -2.30 5.52 -5.16
C VAL A 170 -2.78 4.97 -6.51
N ASP A 171 -2.77 5.78 -7.58
CA ASP A 171 -3.13 5.34 -8.93
C ASP A 171 -2.14 4.29 -9.46
N ASP A 172 -0.86 4.40 -9.12
CA ASP A 172 0.16 3.42 -9.51
C ASP A 172 0.04 2.11 -8.73
N ILE A 173 -0.48 2.15 -7.49
CA ILE A 173 -0.83 0.92 -6.76
C ILE A 173 -1.95 0.19 -7.51
N ALA A 174 -3.01 0.90 -7.88
CA ALA A 174 -4.12 0.33 -8.63
C ALA A 174 -3.69 -0.19 -10.01
N GLY A 175 -2.85 0.59 -10.71
CA GLY A 175 -2.29 0.24 -12.01
C GLY A 175 -1.41 -1.01 -11.94
N ALA A 176 -0.51 -1.09 -10.96
CA ALA A 176 0.37 -2.24 -10.72
C ALA A 176 -0.44 -3.50 -10.38
N ALA A 177 -1.42 -3.39 -9.46
CA ALA A 177 -2.29 -4.51 -9.12
C ALA A 177 -3.04 -5.03 -10.35
N ARG A 178 -3.57 -4.13 -11.17
CA ARG A 178 -4.26 -4.48 -12.41
C ARG A 178 -3.32 -5.14 -13.43
N HIS A 179 -2.13 -4.59 -13.62
CA HIS A 179 -1.13 -5.13 -14.55
C HIS A 179 -0.70 -6.55 -14.14
N LEU A 180 -0.44 -6.78 -12.85
CA LEU A 180 -0.08 -8.07 -12.31
C LEU A 180 -1.24 -9.10 -12.41
N LEU A 181 -2.48 -8.64 -12.23
CA LEU A 181 -3.67 -9.46 -12.46
C LEU A 181 -3.78 -9.91 -13.91
N ASP A 182 -3.68 -8.98 -14.87
CA ASP A 182 -3.77 -9.28 -16.29
C ASP A 182 -2.64 -10.25 -16.75
N ALA A 183 -1.45 -10.13 -16.13
CA ALA A 183 -0.32 -11.04 -16.34
C ALA A 183 -0.43 -12.36 -15.55
N LYS A 184 -1.43 -12.54 -14.70
CA LYS A 184 -1.53 -13.66 -13.74
C LYS A 184 -0.24 -13.87 -12.94
N ALA A 185 0.44 -12.76 -12.62
CA ALA A 185 1.74 -12.77 -11.95
C ALA A 185 1.62 -13.32 -10.53
N HIS A 186 2.68 -13.98 -10.06
CA HIS A 186 2.79 -14.51 -8.71
C HIS A 186 4.16 -14.16 -8.09
N GLY A 187 4.23 -14.26 -6.78
CA GLY A 187 5.42 -13.90 -6.01
C GLY A 187 5.37 -12.48 -5.48
N THR A 188 6.50 -11.96 -5.02
CA THR A 188 6.61 -10.64 -4.39
C THR A 188 7.02 -9.58 -5.40
N PHE A 189 6.45 -8.38 -5.28
CA PHE A 189 6.74 -7.21 -6.11
C PHE A 189 6.84 -5.96 -5.24
N ASN A 190 7.91 -5.21 -5.41
CA ASN A 190 8.02 -3.87 -4.84
C ASN A 190 7.22 -2.88 -5.68
N VAL A 191 6.35 -2.13 -5.02
CA VAL A 191 5.54 -1.10 -5.65
C VAL A 191 5.96 0.24 -5.06
N SER A 192 6.93 0.85 -5.72
CA SER A 192 7.59 2.10 -5.37
C SER A 192 7.76 2.96 -6.61
N ASP A 193 7.83 4.29 -6.43
CA ASP A 193 8.28 5.18 -7.48
C ASP A 193 9.80 5.11 -7.68
N ASP A 194 10.33 5.85 -8.66
CA ASP A 194 11.74 5.79 -9.06
C ASP A 194 12.64 6.71 -8.20
N GLU A 195 12.07 7.54 -7.30
CA GLU A 195 12.83 8.58 -6.58
C GLU A 195 12.69 8.46 -5.05
N PRO A 196 13.46 7.56 -4.38
CA PRO A 196 13.64 7.66 -2.94
C PRO A 196 14.21 9.03 -2.57
N SER A 197 13.51 9.79 -1.72
CA SER A 197 13.86 11.19 -1.51
C SER A 197 13.78 11.62 -0.04
N PRO A 198 14.59 12.62 0.36
CA PRO A 198 14.52 13.20 1.69
C PRO A 198 13.13 13.78 1.99
N PRO A 199 12.57 13.58 3.20
CA PRO A 199 11.22 14.03 3.52
C PRO A 199 11.05 15.55 3.46
N GLN A 200 12.07 16.33 3.80
CA GLN A 200 12.05 17.79 3.77
C GLN A 200 11.90 18.36 2.34
N ASP A 201 12.43 17.65 1.32
CA ASP A 201 12.36 18.10 -0.08
C ASP A 201 10.94 18.03 -0.62
N VAL A 202 10.17 17.05 -0.17
CA VAL A 202 8.76 16.88 -0.55
C VAL A 202 7.90 18.00 0.01
N VAL A 203 8.19 18.44 1.24
CA VAL A 203 7.51 19.59 1.86
C VAL A 203 7.93 20.90 1.16
N ALA A 204 9.21 21.05 0.83
CA ALA A 204 9.69 22.22 0.09
C ALA A 204 9.02 22.33 -1.29
N LEU A 205 8.89 21.22 -2.02
CA LEU A 205 8.16 21.19 -3.28
C LEU A 205 6.69 21.57 -3.12
N ALA A 206 6.01 21.02 -2.11
CA ALA A 206 4.61 21.37 -1.83
C ALA A 206 4.44 22.88 -1.56
N ALA A 207 5.34 23.48 -0.79
CA ALA A 207 5.36 24.91 -0.52
C ALA A 207 5.59 25.73 -1.80
N HIS A 208 6.53 25.32 -2.65
CA HIS A 208 6.79 25.94 -3.94
C HIS A 208 5.55 25.90 -4.85
N LEU A 209 4.90 24.74 -4.99
CA LEU A 209 3.71 24.57 -5.82
C LEU A 209 2.53 25.43 -5.38
N THR A 210 2.39 25.59 -4.06
CA THR A 210 1.28 26.37 -3.47
C THR A 210 1.58 27.86 -3.31
N GLY A 211 2.83 28.29 -3.54
CA GLY A 211 3.25 29.67 -3.38
C GLY A 211 3.33 30.15 -1.93
N VAL A 212 3.45 29.21 -0.96
CA VAL A 212 3.59 29.55 0.46
C VAL A 212 5.03 29.36 0.92
N GLU A 213 5.41 30.09 1.99
CA GLU A 213 6.73 29.93 2.59
C GLU A 213 6.86 28.55 3.21
N PRO A 214 7.92 27.77 2.91
CA PRO A 214 8.11 26.47 3.52
C PRO A 214 8.37 26.59 5.03
N PRO A 215 7.88 25.64 5.85
CA PRO A 215 8.22 25.60 7.27
C PRO A 215 9.75 25.58 7.47
N PRO A 216 10.28 26.09 8.59
CA PRO A 216 11.71 26.00 8.87
C PRO A 216 12.20 24.55 8.94
N GLU A 217 13.46 24.35 8.63
CA GLU A 217 14.12 23.05 8.83
C GLU A 217 14.30 22.78 10.32
N ILE A 218 14.03 21.54 10.71
CA ILE A 218 14.18 21.06 12.07
C ILE A 218 15.16 19.89 12.03
N PRO A 219 16.33 19.97 12.68
CA PRO A 219 17.21 18.83 12.83
C PRO A 219 16.46 17.66 13.50
N PHE A 220 16.70 16.44 13.03
CA PHE A 220 15.98 15.27 13.56
C PHE A 220 16.09 15.11 15.07
N GLU A 221 17.27 15.46 15.64
CA GLU A 221 17.54 15.37 17.08
C GLU A 221 16.65 16.32 17.90
N GLU A 222 16.30 17.46 17.33
CA GLU A 222 15.45 18.49 17.96
C GLU A 222 13.96 18.28 17.70
N ALA A 223 13.63 17.39 16.74
CA ALA A 223 12.25 17.18 16.31
C ALA A 223 11.41 16.49 17.38
N LYS A 224 10.32 17.12 17.80
CA LYS A 224 9.30 16.53 18.67
C LYS A 224 8.40 15.60 17.88
N LEU A 225 8.81 14.33 17.76
CA LEU A 225 8.09 13.29 17.05
C LEU A 225 7.38 12.33 18.00
N SER A 226 6.20 11.86 17.61
CA SER A 226 5.60 10.71 18.28
C SER A 226 6.49 9.48 18.14
N PRO A 227 6.40 8.47 19.04
CA PRO A 227 7.17 7.23 18.93
C PRO A 227 7.01 6.57 17.55
N MET A 228 5.79 6.58 17.01
CA MET A 228 5.51 6.04 15.67
C MET A 228 6.21 6.85 14.57
N ALA A 229 6.15 8.16 14.59
CA ALA A 229 6.82 9.00 13.59
C ALA A 229 8.35 8.84 13.69
N ARG A 230 8.91 8.78 14.90
CA ARG A 230 10.34 8.54 15.12
C ARG A 230 10.80 7.18 14.59
N SER A 231 9.98 6.14 14.71
CA SER A 231 10.33 4.81 14.21
C SER A 231 10.53 4.75 12.68
N PHE A 232 9.90 5.63 11.90
CA PHE A 232 10.15 5.70 10.45
C PHE A 232 11.56 6.23 10.12
N TYR A 233 12.16 7.01 11.00
CA TYR A 233 13.53 7.51 10.83
C TYR A 233 14.60 6.54 11.34
N SER A 234 14.21 5.42 11.96
CA SER A 234 15.15 4.36 12.38
C SER A 234 15.48 3.37 11.26
N GLU A 235 14.84 3.50 10.10
CA GLU A 235 15.05 2.65 8.95
C GLU A 235 15.41 3.53 7.74
N CYS A 236 16.42 3.12 6.98
CA CYS A 236 16.74 3.71 5.68
C CYS A 236 17.02 2.63 4.64
N LYS A 237 16.39 2.75 3.48
CA LYS A 237 16.55 1.86 2.33
C LYS A 237 16.08 2.54 1.06
N ARG A 238 16.58 2.09 -0.09
CA ARG A 238 16.15 2.50 -1.43
C ARG A 238 15.49 1.30 -2.09
N VAL A 239 14.19 1.39 -2.33
CA VAL A 239 13.41 0.23 -2.81
C VAL A 239 13.43 0.22 -4.33
N SER A 240 14.02 -0.82 -4.91
CA SER A 240 14.01 -1.07 -6.35
C SER A 240 12.65 -1.57 -6.81
N ASN A 241 12.13 -1.00 -7.90
CA ASN A 241 10.91 -1.45 -8.58
C ASN A 241 11.21 -2.17 -9.91
N ALA A 242 12.47 -2.53 -10.12
CA ALA A 242 12.96 -3.08 -11.40
C ALA A 242 12.20 -4.34 -11.83
N LYS A 243 11.81 -5.20 -10.90
CA LYS A 243 11.05 -6.42 -11.19
C LYS A 243 9.66 -6.10 -11.76
N LEU A 244 8.93 -5.15 -11.18
CA LEU A 244 7.63 -4.71 -11.68
C LEU A 244 7.75 -4.07 -13.07
N LYS A 245 8.73 -3.19 -13.28
CA LYS A 245 9.03 -2.57 -14.58
C LYS A 245 9.49 -3.60 -15.61
N GLY A 246 10.23 -4.63 -15.21
CA GLY A 246 10.65 -5.74 -16.05
C GLY A 246 9.48 -6.58 -16.60
N LEU A 247 8.31 -6.54 -15.93
CA LEU A 247 7.07 -7.13 -16.46
C LEU A 247 6.32 -6.20 -17.43
N GLY A 248 6.86 -4.99 -17.72
CA GLY A 248 6.27 -4.04 -18.65
C GLY A 248 5.37 -3.00 -17.99
N TYR A 249 5.29 -2.92 -16.66
CA TYR A 249 4.57 -1.86 -16.00
C TYR A 249 5.31 -0.52 -16.09
N SER A 250 4.63 0.51 -16.54
CA SER A 250 5.13 1.89 -16.56
C SER A 250 4.37 2.72 -15.52
N LEU A 251 5.10 3.36 -14.61
CA LEU A 251 4.52 4.24 -13.60
C LEU A 251 3.85 5.45 -14.27
N ARG A 252 2.66 5.79 -13.82
CA ARG A 252 1.96 7.01 -14.20
C ARG A 252 2.61 8.24 -13.56
N TYR A 253 3.11 8.07 -12.35
CA TYR A 253 3.83 9.07 -11.58
C TYR A 253 5.19 8.51 -11.14
N PRO A 254 6.22 8.60 -12.00
CA PRO A 254 7.53 7.97 -11.74
C PRO A 254 8.27 8.59 -10.55
N ASN A 255 7.84 9.73 -10.06
CA ASN A 255 8.38 10.39 -8.87
C ASN A 255 7.34 11.28 -8.20
N TYR A 256 7.63 11.66 -6.95
CA TYR A 256 6.75 12.51 -6.17
C TYR A 256 6.57 13.92 -6.76
N ARG A 257 7.52 14.40 -7.58
CA ARG A 257 7.46 15.74 -8.21
C ARG A 257 6.34 15.79 -9.23
N GLU A 258 6.27 14.77 -10.07
CA GLU A 258 5.20 14.63 -11.06
C GLU A 258 3.85 14.38 -10.40
N GLY A 259 3.80 13.50 -9.39
CA GLY A 259 2.57 13.20 -8.67
C GLY A 259 1.99 14.42 -7.94
N LEU A 260 2.80 15.15 -7.15
CA LEU A 260 2.34 16.36 -6.46
C LEU A 260 1.97 17.47 -7.42
N SER A 261 2.75 17.67 -8.52
CA SER A 261 2.44 18.66 -9.54
C SER A 261 1.11 18.35 -10.24
N ALA A 262 0.84 17.08 -10.54
CA ALA A 262 -0.45 16.65 -11.11
C ALA A 262 -1.61 16.89 -10.15
N LEU A 263 -1.47 16.52 -8.89
CA LEU A 263 -2.49 16.75 -7.85
C LEU A 263 -2.81 18.24 -7.70
N TRP A 264 -1.78 19.10 -7.70
CA TRP A 264 -1.96 20.56 -7.62
C TRP A 264 -2.66 21.13 -8.86
N LYS A 265 -2.17 20.80 -10.07
CA LYS A 265 -2.72 21.29 -11.33
C LYS A 265 -4.17 20.88 -11.57
N THR A 266 -4.56 19.69 -11.14
CA THR A 266 -5.92 19.18 -11.32
C THR A 266 -6.88 19.60 -10.20
N GLY A 267 -6.39 20.21 -9.13
CA GLY A 267 -7.18 20.55 -7.96
C GLY A 267 -7.59 19.35 -7.07
N LEU A 268 -7.16 18.14 -7.43
CA LEU A 268 -7.55 16.89 -6.72
C LEU A 268 -6.72 16.61 -5.47
N TRP A 269 -5.89 17.53 -5.02
CA TRP A 269 -4.99 17.30 -3.88
C TRP A 269 -5.73 17.10 -2.53
N ARG A 270 -6.97 17.59 -2.40
CA ARG A 270 -7.78 17.41 -1.18
C ARG A 270 -8.58 16.10 -1.17
N GLY A 271 -8.77 15.44 -2.31
CA GLY A 271 -9.61 14.26 -2.48
C GLY A 271 -11.02 14.58 -2.95
#